data_bac99a60087c4792dba2a7c7b1f561be
#
_entry.id   bac99a60087c4792dba2a7c7b1f561be
#
_cell.length_a   1.000
_cell.length_b   1.000
_cell.length_c   1.000
_cell.angle_alpha   90.00
_cell.angle_beta   90.00
_cell.angle_gamma   90.00
#
_symmetry.space_group_name_H-M   'P 1'
#
loop_
_entity.id
_entity.type
_entity.pdbx_description
1 polymer ?
#
loop_
_entity_poly.entity_id
_entity_poly.type
_entity_poly.pdbx_seq_one_letter_code
_entity_poly.pdbx_strand_id
1 'polypeptide(L)'
;MKSFIKNNLHIIIPTLCLILCVATVLPLSIYRVEGREIGYDYSAKASPSAVYPVSYSVSGDVFTPEDPQAYLVLPVPADKEINDVRIVFKRPLKSDCTVKLIYGSENIPLSEENAIVKTVEKGSVEYYCTLETDVYTIIECYIPVTFEMESVILSHVVSSKPIYKTTVNTGLILWTLIPASVLYASVITAFAVLKRKKVINKQ
;
A
#
# COMPACT_ATOMS: atom_id res chain seq x y z
N MET A 1 5.28 -50.54 -25.42
CA MET A 1 4.81 -49.22 -24.95
C MET A 1 3.38 -49.25 -24.39
N LYS A 2 2.36 -49.78 -25.06
CA LYS A 2 0.98 -49.88 -24.55
C LYS A 2 0.85 -50.62 -23.21
N SER A 3 1.59 -51.69 -22.98
CA SER A 3 1.59 -52.49 -21.72
C SER A 3 2.18 -51.70 -20.54
N PHE A 4 3.26 -50.93 -20.77
CA PHE A 4 3.91 -50.10 -19.75
C PHE A 4 2.96 -48.99 -19.24
N ILE A 5 2.29 -48.30 -20.17
CA ILE A 5 1.34 -47.24 -19.83
C ILE A 5 0.19 -47.79 -19.01
N LYS A 6 -0.41 -48.90 -19.45
CA LYS A 6 -1.55 -49.55 -18.75
C LYS A 6 -1.20 -49.98 -17.34
N ASN A 7 0.01 -50.47 -17.10
CA ASN A 7 0.45 -50.92 -15.78
C ASN A 7 0.83 -49.78 -14.80
N ASN A 8 1.14 -48.59 -15.33
CA ASN A 8 1.57 -47.43 -14.54
C ASN A 8 0.57 -46.26 -14.56
N LEU A 9 -0.64 -46.49 -15.08
CA LEU A 9 -1.68 -45.42 -15.23
C LEU A 9 -1.99 -44.73 -13.89
N HIS A 10 -1.94 -45.47 -12.79
CA HIS A 10 -2.18 -44.99 -11.42
C HIS A 10 -1.07 -44.02 -10.90
N ILE A 11 0.08 -43.97 -11.54
CA ILE A 11 1.14 -43.01 -11.26
C ILE A 11 1.10 -41.88 -12.28
N ILE A 12 0.92 -42.23 -13.54
CA ILE A 12 0.93 -41.27 -14.66
C ILE A 12 -0.15 -40.21 -14.51
N ILE A 13 -1.39 -40.60 -14.21
CA ILE A 13 -2.52 -39.66 -14.11
C ILE A 13 -2.32 -38.64 -12.96
N PRO A 14 -2.05 -39.05 -11.71
CA PRO A 14 -1.82 -38.09 -10.63
C PRO A 14 -0.64 -37.15 -10.91
N THR A 15 0.43 -37.69 -11.53
CA THR A 15 1.59 -36.87 -11.89
C THR A 15 1.25 -35.81 -12.94
N LEU A 16 0.49 -36.16 -13.98
CA LEU A 16 0.00 -35.21 -14.97
C LEU A 16 -0.91 -34.15 -14.35
N CYS A 17 -1.81 -34.53 -13.44
CA CYS A 17 -2.67 -33.60 -12.73
C CYS A 17 -1.87 -32.61 -11.88
N LEU A 18 -0.82 -33.09 -11.17
CA LEU A 18 0.05 -32.21 -10.40
C LEU A 18 0.83 -31.25 -11.30
N ILE A 19 1.38 -31.73 -12.43
CA ILE A 19 2.10 -30.89 -13.40
C ILE A 19 1.16 -29.82 -13.96
N LEU A 20 -0.08 -30.16 -14.33
CA LEU A 20 -1.07 -29.20 -14.82
C LEU A 20 -1.42 -28.18 -13.72
N CYS A 21 -1.60 -28.62 -12.48
CA CYS A 21 -1.85 -27.72 -11.36
C CYS A 21 -0.71 -26.70 -11.20
N VAL A 22 0.53 -27.15 -11.20
CA VAL A 22 1.72 -26.28 -11.11
C VAL A 22 1.78 -25.34 -12.32
N ALA A 23 1.58 -25.87 -13.52
CA ALA A 23 1.65 -25.07 -14.77
C ALA A 23 0.56 -23.99 -14.86
N THR A 24 -0.56 -24.16 -14.18
CA THR A 24 -1.63 -23.16 -14.13
C THR A 24 -1.48 -22.18 -12.97
N VAL A 25 -1.17 -22.67 -11.79
CA VAL A 25 -1.10 -21.85 -10.56
C VAL A 25 0.08 -20.89 -10.56
N LEU A 26 1.26 -21.33 -11.02
CA LEU A 26 2.45 -20.46 -11.02
C LEU A 26 2.27 -19.21 -11.88
N PRO A 27 1.84 -19.29 -13.15
CA PRO A 27 1.59 -18.08 -13.93
C PRO A 27 0.49 -17.19 -13.35
N LEU A 28 -0.59 -17.77 -12.82
CA LEU A 28 -1.69 -17.03 -12.21
C LEU A 28 -1.30 -16.36 -10.88
N SER A 29 -0.28 -16.88 -10.20
CA SER A 29 0.24 -16.29 -8.96
C SER A 29 1.12 -15.06 -9.21
N ILE A 30 1.59 -14.86 -10.45
CA ILE A 30 2.45 -13.74 -10.83
C ILE A 30 1.57 -12.64 -11.42
N TYR A 31 1.57 -11.47 -10.80
CA TYR A 31 0.82 -10.32 -11.29
C TYR A 31 1.68 -9.05 -11.23
N ARG A 32 1.32 -8.09 -12.05
CA ARG A 32 1.97 -6.78 -12.06
C ARG A 32 1.17 -5.82 -11.22
N VAL A 33 1.86 -5.13 -10.33
CA VAL A 33 1.32 -4.02 -9.56
C VAL A 33 1.88 -2.74 -10.16
N GLU A 34 0.98 -1.86 -10.57
CA GLU A 34 1.36 -0.51 -10.97
C GLU A 34 1.76 0.29 -9.74
N GLY A 35 2.93 0.87 -9.79
CA GLY A 35 3.43 1.84 -8.83
C GLY A 35 3.85 3.10 -9.56
N ARG A 36 4.24 4.12 -8.80
CA ARG A 36 4.86 5.32 -9.34
C ARG A 36 6.22 5.50 -8.71
N GLU A 37 7.21 5.74 -9.53
CA GLU A 37 8.51 6.24 -9.10
C GLU A 37 8.43 7.76 -9.14
N ILE A 38 8.54 8.38 -7.95
CA ILE A 38 8.45 9.82 -7.78
C ILE A 38 9.88 10.33 -7.60
N GLY A 39 10.31 11.17 -8.51
CA GLY A 39 11.59 11.88 -8.42
C GLY A 39 11.38 13.21 -7.70
N TYR A 40 12.13 13.41 -6.63
CA TYR A 40 12.17 14.65 -5.87
C TYR A 40 13.50 15.33 -6.13
N ASP A 41 13.52 16.65 -6.35
CA ASP A 41 14.74 17.45 -6.26
C ASP A 41 14.90 18.07 -4.86
N TYR A 42 13.77 18.17 -4.13
CA TYR A 42 13.74 18.57 -2.73
C TYR A 42 12.72 17.73 -1.95
N SER A 43 13.09 17.33 -0.74
CA SER A 43 12.16 16.74 0.22
C SER A 43 12.69 16.95 1.64
N ALA A 44 11.89 17.53 2.50
CA ALA A 44 12.22 17.74 3.90
C ALA A 44 11.11 17.21 4.81
N LYS A 45 11.52 16.52 5.87
CA LYS A 45 10.65 16.05 6.94
C LYS A 45 10.78 17.01 8.12
N ALA A 46 9.66 17.63 8.52
CA ALA A 46 9.58 18.49 9.69
C ALA A 46 8.88 17.76 10.84
N SER A 47 9.33 18.02 12.07
CA SER A 47 8.69 17.51 13.28
C SER A 47 7.41 18.28 13.61
N PRO A 48 6.50 17.74 14.44
CA PRO A 48 5.31 18.48 14.91
C PRO A 48 5.63 19.84 15.54
N SER A 49 6.77 19.97 16.21
CA SER A 49 7.22 21.22 16.84
C SER A 49 7.62 22.33 15.87
N ALA A 50 7.85 22.01 14.61
CA ALA A 50 8.13 22.97 13.56
C ALA A 50 6.87 23.56 12.89
N VAL A 51 5.71 22.97 13.17
CA VAL A 51 4.41 23.41 12.66
C VAL A 51 3.85 24.46 13.62
N TYR A 52 3.34 25.57 13.09
CA TYR A 52 2.72 26.61 13.92
C TYR A 52 1.19 26.41 13.97
N PRO A 53 0.63 26.03 15.11
CA PRO A 53 -0.81 25.82 15.29
C PRO A 53 -1.51 27.14 15.55
N VAL A 54 -2.65 27.36 14.90
CA VAL A 54 -3.55 28.49 15.16
C VAL A 54 -4.89 27.93 15.58
N SER A 55 -5.39 28.31 16.75
CA SER A 55 -6.64 27.81 17.37
C SER A 55 -6.63 26.29 17.60
N TYR A 56 -5.47 25.71 17.88
CA TYR A 56 -5.35 24.34 18.37
C TYR A 56 -4.84 24.33 19.80
N SER A 57 -5.41 23.46 20.62
CA SER A 57 -4.76 22.98 21.84
C SER A 57 -3.78 21.90 21.50
N VAL A 58 -2.51 22.05 21.91
CA VAL A 58 -1.43 21.11 21.61
C VAL A 58 -0.90 20.48 22.89
N SER A 59 -0.94 19.14 22.94
CA SER A 59 -0.37 18.36 24.05
C SER A 59 0.59 17.31 23.50
N GLY A 60 1.89 17.60 23.54
CA GLY A 60 2.91 16.80 22.85
C GLY A 60 2.70 16.81 21.35
N ASP A 61 2.44 15.65 20.76
CA ASP A 61 2.18 15.49 19.32
C ASP A 61 0.67 15.50 18.97
N VAL A 62 -0.21 15.70 19.97
CA VAL A 62 -1.67 15.71 19.80
C VAL A 62 -2.16 17.13 19.55
N PHE A 63 -2.86 17.32 18.45
CA PHE A 63 -3.49 18.57 18.02
C PHE A 63 -5.01 18.43 18.12
N THR A 64 -5.64 19.29 18.90
CA THR A 64 -7.09 19.33 19.07
C THR A 64 -7.62 20.71 18.64
N PRO A 65 -8.46 20.81 17.61
CA PRO A 65 -8.99 22.08 17.17
C PRO A 65 -9.91 22.66 18.24
N GLU A 66 -9.72 23.95 18.55
CA GLU A 66 -10.55 24.70 19.52
C GLU A 66 -11.75 25.38 18.84
N ASP A 67 -11.64 25.57 17.51
CA ASP A 67 -12.73 26.08 16.70
C ASP A 67 -12.73 25.46 15.30
N PRO A 68 -13.83 25.60 14.50
CA PRO A 68 -13.92 25.03 13.16
C PRO A 68 -12.95 25.63 12.13
N GLN A 69 -12.34 26.77 12.44
CA GLN A 69 -11.41 27.49 11.55
C GLN A 69 -9.95 27.30 12.00
N ALA A 70 -9.70 26.39 12.95
CA ALA A 70 -8.35 26.06 13.39
C ALA A 70 -7.50 25.57 12.19
N TYR A 71 -6.27 26.09 12.08
CA TYR A 71 -5.35 25.70 11.01
C TYR A 71 -3.91 25.58 11.51
N LEU A 72 -3.11 24.89 10.72
CA LEU A 72 -1.68 24.71 10.89
C LEU A 72 -0.94 25.48 9.82
N VAL A 73 0.03 26.29 10.19
CA VAL A 73 0.97 26.89 9.25
C VAL A 73 2.15 25.93 9.10
N LEU A 74 2.35 25.43 7.88
CA LEU A 74 3.41 24.48 7.60
C LEU A 74 4.74 25.21 7.35
N PRO A 75 5.88 24.60 7.76
CA PRO A 75 7.20 25.25 7.71
C PRO A 75 7.81 25.19 6.28
N VAL A 76 7.28 26.00 5.35
CA VAL A 76 7.79 26.11 3.99
C VAL A 76 9.16 26.79 4.02
N PRO A 77 10.23 26.16 3.51
CA PRO A 77 11.55 26.78 3.43
C PRO A 77 11.57 27.95 2.45
N ALA A 78 12.18 29.07 2.83
CA ALA A 78 12.15 30.31 2.06
C ALA A 78 12.86 30.24 0.68
N ASP A 79 13.72 29.25 0.48
CA ASP A 79 14.56 29.08 -0.72
C ASP A 79 14.16 27.85 -1.57
N LYS A 80 13.02 27.22 -1.26
CA LYS A 80 12.57 25.97 -1.91
C LYS A 80 11.17 26.09 -2.44
N GLU A 81 10.98 25.56 -3.62
CA GLU A 81 9.67 25.34 -4.24
C GLU A 81 9.03 24.09 -3.65
N ILE A 82 7.76 24.16 -3.31
CA ILE A 82 6.98 23.03 -2.77
C ILE A 82 5.73 22.84 -3.61
N ASN A 83 5.56 21.65 -4.15
CA ASN A 83 4.35 21.26 -4.87
C ASN A 83 3.71 19.97 -4.34
N ASP A 84 4.24 19.44 -3.24
CA ASP A 84 3.76 18.21 -2.64
C ASP A 84 3.80 18.33 -1.11
N VAL A 85 2.66 18.06 -0.48
CA VAL A 85 2.47 18.13 0.97
C VAL A 85 1.98 16.79 1.49
N ARG A 86 2.65 16.25 2.50
CA ARG A 86 2.22 15.05 3.20
C ARG A 86 2.25 15.29 4.71
N ILE A 87 1.15 14.99 5.38
CA ILE A 87 1.05 15.00 6.84
C ILE A 87 0.90 13.54 7.28
N VAL A 88 1.84 13.07 8.08
CA VAL A 88 1.86 11.70 8.60
C VAL A 88 1.27 11.72 10.01
N PHE A 89 0.28 10.87 10.24
CA PHE A 89 -0.33 10.69 11.54
C PHE A 89 0.35 9.55 12.29
N LYS A 90 0.65 9.75 13.56
CA LYS A 90 1.26 8.74 14.43
C LYS A 90 0.28 7.60 14.74
N ARG A 91 -1.01 7.91 14.74
CA ARG A 91 -2.10 6.94 14.85
C ARG A 91 -3.13 7.17 13.76
N PRO A 92 -3.79 6.11 13.28
CA PRO A 92 -4.87 6.23 12.29
C PRO A 92 -5.97 7.18 12.77
N LEU A 93 -6.51 7.97 11.85
CA LEU A 93 -7.65 8.86 12.14
C LEU A 93 -8.84 8.07 12.67
N LYS A 94 -9.51 8.63 13.68
CA LYS A 94 -10.65 7.98 14.35
C LYS A 94 -11.98 8.18 13.61
N SER A 95 -12.05 9.18 12.74
CA SER A 95 -13.23 9.54 11.94
C SER A 95 -12.80 10.08 10.58
N ASP A 96 -13.72 10.05 9.62
CA ASP A 96 -13.56 10.77 8.37
C ASP A 96 -13.46 12.27 8.67
N CYS A 97 -12.62 12.97 7.91
CA CYS A 97 -12.53 14.42 7.99
C CYS A 97 -12.26 15.04 6.63
N THR A 98 -12.72 16.28 6.43
CA THR A 98 -12.41 17.06 5.25
C THR A 98 -11.27 17.99 5.59
N VAL A 99 -10.12 17.74 4.98
CA VAL A 99 -8.92 18.58 5.11
C VAL A 99 -8.97 19.64 4.02
N LYS A 100 -8.82 20.91 4.41
CA LYS A 100 -8.68 22.04 3.50
C LYS A 100 -7.25 22.55 3.59
N LEU A 101 -6.60 22.71 2.45
CA LEU A 101 -5.26 23.25 2.34
C LEU A 101 -5.32 24.53 1.49
N ILE A 102 -4.86 25.65 2.04
CA ILE A 102 -4.77 26.93 1.38
C ILE A 102 -3.28 27.26 1.22
N TYR A 103 -2.89 27.75 0.06
CA TYR A 103 -1.51 28.09 -0.19
C TYR A 103 -1.39 29.42 -0.93
N GLY A 104 -0.26 30.09 -0.74
CA GLY A 104 0.07 31.32 -1.42
C GLY A 104 1.47 31.26 -2.03
N SER A 105 1.72 32.07 -3.04
CA SER A 105 3.03 32.31 -3.63
C SER A 105 3.24 33.80 -3.84
N GLU A 106 4.41 34.22 -4.35
CA GLU A 106 4.69 35.64 -4.63
C GLU A 106 3.62 36.29 -5.52
N ASN A 107 3.04 35.52 -6.45
CA ASN A 107 2.04 36.02 -7.43
C ASN A 107 0.60 35.55 -7.14
N ILE A 108 0.44 34.67 -6.16
CA ILE A 108 -0.87 34.09 -5.80
C ILE A 108 -1.13 34.42 -4.33
N PRO A 109 -2.08 35.34 -4.03
CA PRO A 109 -2.40 35.64 -2.64
C PRO A 109 -3.00 34.44 -1.93
N LEU A 110 -2.75 34.36 -0.62
CA LEU A 110 -3.41 33.38 0.23
C LEU A 110 -4.91 33.65 0.23
N SER A 111 -5.70 32.78 -0.38
CA SER A 111 -7.13 32.96 -0.56
C SER A 111 -7.85 31.62 -0.58
N GLU A 112 -9.12 31.62 -0.17
CA GLU A 112 -9.97 30.42 -0.24
C GLU A 112 -10.22 29.94 -1.68
N GLU A 113 -10.05 30.79 -2.67
CA GLU A 113 -10.16 30.43 -4.08
C GLU A 113 -9.07 29.44 -4.51
N ASN A 114 -7.94 29.45 -3.81
CA ASN A 114 -6.81 28.54 -4.02
C ASN A 114 -6.85 27.33 -3.06
N ALA A 115 -8.00 27.06 -2.45
CA ALA A 115 -8.13 25.98 -1.50
C ALA A 115 -8.27 24.63 -2.19
N ILE A 116 -7.44 23.66 -1.78
CA ILE A 116 -7.62 22.25 -2.12
C ILE A 116 -8.35 21.57 -0.98
N VAL A 117 -9.51 20.99 -1.28
CA VAL A 117 -10.35 20.30 -0.30
C VAL A 117 -10.34 18.80 -0.60
N LYS A 118 -9.97 18.00 0.38
CA LYS A 118 -9.87 16.53 0.23
C LYS A 118 -10.41 15.85 1.48
N THR A 119 -11.28 14.85 1.27
CA THR A 119 -11.74 13.98 2.36
C THR A 119 -10.68 12.91 2.66
N VAL A 120 -10.36 12.76 3.93
CA VAL A 120 -9.48 11.73 4.47
C VAL A 120 -10.34 10.76 5.26
N GLU A 121 -10.30 9.49 4.88
CA GLU A 121 -11.13 8.46 5.49
C GLU A 121 -10.61 8.04 6.87
N LYS A 122 -11.52 7.59 7.71
CA LYS A 122 -11.21 6.93 8.97
C LYS A 122 -10.21 5.78 8.75
N GLY A 123 -9.23 5.67 9.61
CA GLY A 123 -8.18 4.66 9.51
C GLY A 123 -6.98 5.10 8.68
N SER A 124 -7.04 6.25 8.00
CA SER A 124 -5.89 6.80 7.28
C SER A 124 -4.75 7.15 8.22
N VAL A 125 -3.54 6.84 7.80
CA VAL A 125 -2.29 7.15 8.51
C VAL A 125 -1.56 8.36 7.90
N GLU A 126 -2.07 8.89 6.81
CA GLU A 126 -1.50 10.08 6.16
C GLU A 126 -2.56 10.88 5.38
N TYR A 127 -2.31 12.18 5.28
CA TYR A 127 -2.91 13.08 4.29
C TYR A 127 -1.86 13.39 3.25
N TYR A 128 -2.24 13.34 1.97
CA TYR A 128 -1.37 13.62 0.85
C TYR A 128 -2.07 14.54 -0.15
N CYS A 129 -1.36 15.58 -0.59
CA CYS A 129 -1.87 16.55 -1.53
C CYS A 129 -0.75 17.05 -2.45
N THR A 130 -1.00 17.04 -3.75
CA THR A 130 -0.17 17.71 -4.75
C THR A 130 -0.78 19.07 -5.06
N LEU A 131 0.03 20.11 -5.02
CA LEU A 131 -0.37 21.48 -5.33
C LEU A 131 -0.34 21.69 -6.84
N GLU A 132 -1.22 22.54 -7.35
CA GLU A 132 -1.28 22.87 -8.78
C GLU A 132 -0.13 23.79 -9.22
N THR A 133 0.45 24.51 -8.28
CA THR A 133 1.58 25.43 -8.51
C THR A 133 2.63 25.27 -7.42
N ASP A 134 3.85 25.67 -7.74
CA ASP A 134 4.93 25.70 -6.77
C ASP A 134 4.69 26.81 -5.73
N VAL A 135 4.85 26.47 -4.46
CA VAL A 135 4.61 27.37 -3.32
C VAL A 135 5.96 27.71 -2.68
N TYR A 136 6.18 29.01 -2.47
CA TYR A 136 7.41 29.55 -1.91
C TYR A 136 7.26 30.17 -0.53
N THR A 137 6.02 30.40 -0.08
CA THR A 137 5.81 31.27 1.08
C THR A 137 5.07 30.62 2.22
N ILE A 138 3.81 30.26 2.04
CA ILE A 138 2.96 29.81 3.13
C ILE A 138 1.98 28.74 2.68
N ILE A 139 1.79 27.76 3.54
CA ILE A 139 0.76 26.74 3.40
C ILE A 139 -0.02 26.65 4.72
N GLU A 140 -1.31 26.85 4.67
CA GLU A 140 -2.24 26.65 5.78
C GLU A 140 -3.02 25.35 5.59
N CYS A 141 -3.07 24.52 6.61
CA CYS A 141 -3.76 23.25 6.58
C CYS A 141 -4.80 23.17 7.69
N TYR A 142 -6.06 23.01 7.30
CA TYR A 142 -7.22 22.92 8.20
C TYR A 142 -7.64 21.48 8.37
N ILE A 143 -7.48 20.93 9.57
CA ILE A 143 -7.85 19.56 9.94
C ILE A 143 -8.87 19.63 11.09
N PRO A 144 -10.17 19.48 10.83
CA PRO A 144 -11.23 19.77 11.81
C PRO A 144 -11.48 18.64 12.82
N VAL A 145 -10.50 17.78 13.06
CA VAL A 145 -10.59 16.67 14.01
C VAL A 145 -9.34 16.62 14.87
N THR A 146 -9.42 15.99 16.04
CA THR A 146 -8.26 15.70 16.87
C THR A 146 -7.41 14.60 16.23
N PHE A 147 -6.12 14.83 16.11
CA PHE A 147 -5.16 13.88 15.54
C PHE A 147 -3.80 13.95 16.26
N GLU A 148 -3.00 12.90 16.11
CA GLU A 148 -1.62 12.82 16.60
C GLU A 148 -0.69 12.86 15.40
N MET A 149 0.13 13.92 15.29
CA MET A 149 1.05 14.11 14.16
C MET A 149 2.37 13.40 14.42
N GLU A 150 2.88 12.68 13.43
CA GLU A 150 4.25 12.18 13.43
C GLU A 150 5.18 13.18 12.76
N SER A 151 4.79 13.69 11.60
CA SER A 151 5.61 14.62 10.82
C SER A 151 4.83 15.27 9.70
N VAL A 152 5.41 16.34 9.17
CA VAL A 152 5.04 16.96 7.89
C VAL A 152 6.19 16.75 6.92
N ILE A 153 5.89 16.34 5.69
CA ILE A 153 6.87 16.21 4.62
C ILE A 153 6.47 17.19 3.52
N LEU A 154 7.37 18.10 3.20
CA LEU A 154 7.22 19.08 2.14
C LEU A 154 8.21 18.73 1.04
N SER A 155 7.75 18.60 -0.18
CA SER A 155 8.56 18.11 -1.29
C SER A 155 8.30 18.91 -2.57
N HIS A 156 9.31 18.97 -3.44
CA HIS A 156 9.15 19.37 -4.83
C HIS A 156 9.32 18.14 -5.73
N VAL A 157 8.25 17.75 -6.39
CA VAL A 157 8.17 16.61 -7.29
C VAL A 157 8.46 17.09 -8.70
N VAL A 158 9.54 16.60 -9.31
CA VAL A 158 9.95 16.97 -10.68
C VAL A 158 9.55 15.92 -11.71
N SER A 159 9.34 14.68 -11.28
CA SER A 159 8.94 13.62 -12.20
C SER A 159 8.11 12.55 -11.51
N SER A 160 7.17 11.99 -12.26
CA SER A 160 6.41 10.80 -11.82
C SER A 160 6.35 9.84 -13.00
N LYS A 161 7.04 8.69 -12.86
CA LYS A 161 7.08 7.64 -13.88
C LYS A 161 6.31 6.42 -13.39
N PRO A 162 5.42 5.84 -14.22
CA PRO A 162 4.80 4.56 -13.87
C PRO A 162 5.89 3.48 -13.81
N ILE A 163 5.91 2.71 -12.75
CA ILE A 163 6.74 1.51 -12.61
C ILE A 163 5.84 0.29 -12.42
N TYR A 164 6.27 -0.82 -13.00
CA TYR A 164 5.57 -2.09 -12.87
C TYR A 164 6.41 -3.04 -12.02
N LYS A 165 5.97 -3.31 -10.80
CA LYS A 165 6.57 -4.34 -9.95
C LYS A 165 5.87 -5.67 -10.17
N THR A 166 6.65 -6.70 -10.50
CA THR A 166 6.16 -8.07 -10.51
C THR A 166 6.07 -8.57 -9.07
N THR A 167 4.88 -8.98 -8.68
CA THR A 167 4.58 -9.50 -7.34
C THR A 167 4.07 -10.92 -7.44
N VAL A 168 4.36 -11.74 -6.43
CA VAL A 168 3.92 -13.13 -6.37
C VAL A 168 2.87 -13.28 -5.26
N ASN A 169 1.72 -13.81 -5.61
CA ASN A 169 0.70 -14.16 -4.64
C ASN A 169 1.07 -15.48 -3.93
N THR A 170 1.83 -15.37 -2.84
CA THR A 170 2.25 -16.52 -2.03
C THR A 170 1.07 -17.25 -1.41
N GLY A 171 -0.02 -16.55 -1.09
CA GLY A 171 -1.26 -17.16 -0.59
C GLY A 171 -1.86 -18.12 -1.60
N LEU A 172 -1.99 -17.73 -2.87
CA LEU A 172 -2.50 -18.62 -3.92
C LEU A 172 -1.63 -19.89 -4.07
N ILE A 173 -0.31 -19.73 -4.02
CA ILE A 173 0.63 -20.87 -4.10
C ILE A 173 0.43 -21.81 -2.91
N LEU A 174 0.43 -21.29 -1.69
CA LEU A 174 0.31 -22.11 -0.48
C LEU A 174 -1.03 -22.86 -0.41
N TRP A 175 -2.14 -22.15 -0.69
CA TRP A 175 -3.49 -22.73 -0.58
C TRP A 175 -3.85 -23.69 -1.73
N THR A 176 -3.10 -23.71 -2.83
CA THR A 176 -3.38 -24.60 -3.97
C THR A 176 -2.33 -25.70 -4.11
N LEU A 177 -1.05 -25.37 -4.10
CA LEU A 177 0.01 -26.37 -4.37
C LEU A 177 0.27 -27.30 -3.18
N ILE A 178 0.13 -26.83 -1.93
CA ILE A 178 0.32 -27.70 -0.77
C ILE A 178 -0.76 -28.79 -0.71
N PRO A 179 -2.07 -28.47 -0.74
CA PRO A 179 -3.12 -29.49 -0.78
C PRO A 179 -3.01 -30.45 -1.97
N ALA A 180 -2.66 -29.92 -3.17
CA ALA A 180 -2.46 -30.76 -4.35
C ALA A 180 -1.32 -31.77 -4.17
N SER A 181 -0.21 -31.34 -3.56
CA SER A 181 0.94 -32.20 -3.26
C SER A 181 0.61 -33.27 -2.23
N VAL A 182 -0.14 -32.91 -1.18
CA VAL A 182 -0.59 -33.88 -0.14
C VAL A 182 -1.54 -34.90 -0.75
N LEU A 183 -2.49 -34.47 -1.59
CA LEU A 183 -3.41 -35.38 -2.29
C LEU A 183 -2.62 -36.33 -3.21
N TYR A 184 -1.67 -35.83 -3.97
CA TYR A 184 -0.81 -36.64 -4.81
C TYR A 184 -0.06 -37.72 -4.01
N ALA A 185 0.61 -37.34 -2.92
CA ALA A 185 1.32 -38.30 -2.05
C ALA A 185 0.37 -39.34 -1.47
N SER A 186 -0.81 -38.95 -1.03
CA SER A 186 -1.84 -39.86 -0.47
C SER A 186 -2.29 -40.88 -1.50
N VAL A 187 -2.56 -40.47 -2.74
CA VAL A 187 -2.98 -41.36 -3.83
C VAL A 187 -1.89 -42.36 -4.16
N ILE A 188 -0.66 -41.93 -4.32
CA ILE A 188 0.48 -42.82 -4.63
C ILE A 188 0.68 -43.84 -3.52
N THR A 189 0.63 -43.43 -2.24
CA THR A 189 0.78 -44.29 -1.08
C THR A 189 -0.35 -45.34 -1.02
N ALA A 190 -1.60 -44.93 -1.22
CA ALA A 190 -2.72 -45.87 -1.24
C ALA A 190 -2.56 -46.97 -2.32
N PHE A 191 -2.15 -46.58 -3.54
CA PHE A 191 -1.89 -47.55 -4.59
C PHE A 191 -0.74 -48.49 -4.28
N ALA A 192 0.35 -48.00 -3.66
CA ALA A 192 1.47 -48.83 -3.23
C ALA A 192 1.03 -49.88 -2.21
N VAL A 193 0.23 -49.52 -1.22
CA VAL A 193 -0.34 -50.42 -0.20
C VAL A 193 -1.25 -51.51 -0.83
N LEU A 194 -2.16 -51.06 -1.73
CA LEU A 194 -3.06 -52.01 -2.43
C LEU A 194 -2.29 -53.01 -3.27
N LYS A 195 -1.24 -52.59 -3.95
CA LYS A 195 -0.38 -53.47 -4.76
C LYS A 195 0.33 -54.49 -3.88
N ARG A 196 0.84 -54.10 -2.69
CA ARG A 196 1.47 -55.04 -1.73
C ARG A 196 0.47 -56.06 -1.22
N LYS A 197 -0.75 -55.67 -0.84
CA LYS A 197 -1.79 -56.61 -0.39
C LYS A 197 -2.17 -57.64 -1.46
N LYS A 198 -2.24 -57.24 -2.75
CA LYS A 198 -2.52 -58.21 -3.84
C LYS A 198 -1.39 -59.24 -4.07
N VAL A 199 -0.17 -58.90 -3.75
CA VAL A 199 0.98 -59.84 -3.85
C VAL A 199 0.92 -60.84 -2.70
N ILE A 200 0.63 -60.40 -1.48
CA ILE A 200 0.54 -61.26 -0.30
C ILE A 200 -0.61 -62.27 -0.39
N ASN A 201 -1.76 -61.86 -0.95
CA ASN A 201 -2.90 -62.76 -1.09
C ASN A 201 -2.82 -63.74 -2.27
N LYS A 202 -1.73 -63.75 -3.03
CA LYS A 202 -1.46 -64.69 -4.12
C LYS A 202 -0.41 -65.75 -3.79
N GLN A 203 0.19 -65.68 -2.61
CA GLN A 203 1.04 -66.71 -2.01
C GLN A 203 0.20 -67.56 -1.06
#